data_48667cdea8f7e07649747cf5c336a388
#
_entry.id   48667cdea8f7e07649747cf5c336a388
#
_cell.length_a   1.000
_cell.length_b   1.000
_cell.length_c   1.000
_cell.angle_alpha   90.00
_cell.angle_beta   90.00
_cell.angle_gamma   90.00
#
_symmetry.space_group_name_H-M   'P 1'
#
loop_
_entity.id
_entity.type
_entity.pdbx_description
1 polymer ?
#
loop_
_entity_poly.entity_id
_entity_poly.type
_entity_poly.pdbx_seq_one_letter_code
_entity_poly.pdbx_strand_id
1 'polypeptide(L)'
;MHNPPPAPRARARTPFIERLDRDMQSSFPQSNTPQIRRAGVDLNGVMSVLSKHLYSTPTVALRELVQNAHDSILRRRLEQPDWQGPSRIEVIGDSASNTVRIVDTGAGLTEHEIHAYLATVGVGYTRGLRQSGHEDSGLIGMFGLGFLSAFVLARRVSVRTTSYQHPELGFCYVSSNAEQYSVTPMPARPVGTEITLELQDEYSALTQAARLREILERYCVLLREPIHVGGDAQPINPEPPPWRLAADAALHPLQRQRRDLEFAARFEHDFEPICCLPVRPDERVDVQGLLWIQDGGTYGTSDNRNLSVFLRGMLLDDDARDLLPSWAGFVGGVIESNRLTPTASREDLQRDDHYAAIQHALAEALIAGLGEVARQQPEAWRRVLLRHNEALLGAALCDERLFALMMDSLRVPTSQGDLPASELLSRGAVHVLLDNDSGFEEMLFRAMGVPVAHGNRYAVVPFLRRWAQAKGMRLVELGTEQGNRQLFRLDRLPERETGWLAEHLGGAEEQLVIARFSPEELPLVVVPDRDAELKRRLEDDEADKRISTAALRLARQFTRRLDNRQPSRLYVNLDNPAVQALLAAVGEERDEAAHAALLLRSFKVIIAGQGRGQPATSLNQALAGLADSVKRLLGQ
;
A
#
# COMPACT_ATOMS: atom_id res chain seq x y z
N MET A 1 -65.88 9.85 22.59
CA MET A 1 -65.24 9.31 23.77
C MET A 1 -64.04 8.47 23.33
N HIS A 2 -62.83 9.08 23.30
CA HIS A 2 -61.59 8.40 22.94
C HIS A 2 -60.88 8.01 24.24
N ASN A 3 -60.61 6.73 24.39
CA ASN A 3 -59.78 6.22 25.49
C ASN A 3 -58.29 6.53 25.19
N PRO A 4 -57.53 6.97 26.21
CA PRO A 4 -56.08 7.16 26.06
C PRO A 4 -55.33 5.83 26.06
N PRO A 5 -54.14 5.78 25.40
CA PRO A 5 -53.33 4.57 25.34
C PRO A 5 -52.69 4.21 26.69
N PRO A 6 -52.38 2.92 26.94
CA PRO A 6 -51.82 2.50 28.22
C PRO A 6 -50.36 2.94 28.39
N ALA A 7 -49.98 3.31 29.61
CA ALA A 7 -48.64 3.70 30.01
C ALA A 7 -47.61 2.56 29.83
N PRO A 8 -46.34 2.87 29.53
CA PRO A 8 -45.31 1.85 29.33
C PRO A 8 -44.98 1.14 30.66
N ARG A 9 -44.98 -0.19 30.61
CA ARG A 9 -44.57 -1.06 31.73
C ARG A 9 -43.11 -0.78 32.10
N ALA A 10 -42.88 -0.48 33.37
CA ALA A 10 -41.55 -0.37 33.96
C ALA A 10 -40.78 -1.69 33.76
N ARG A 11 -39.60 -1.60 33.12
CA ARG A 11 -38.67 -2.73 33.02
C ARG A 11 -38.20 -3.12 34.42
N ALA A 12 -38.35 -4.37 34.78
CA ALA A 12 -37.86 -4.94 36.03
C ALA A 12 -36.31 -4.70 36.09
N ARG A 13 -35.86 -4.05 37.16
CA ARG A 13 -34.43 -3.90 37.44
C ARG A 13 -33.86 -5.27 37.74
N THR A 14 -32.69 -5.58 37.14
CA THR A 14 -31.98 -6.85 37.37
C THR A 14 -31.57 -6.97 38.84
N PRO A 15 -31.54 -8.19 39.41
CA PRO A 15 -31.19 -8.43 40.82
C PRO A 15 -29.82 -7.88 41.24
N PHE A 16 -28.94 -7.68 40.27
CA PHE A 16 -27.59 -7.13 40.47
C PHE A 16 -27.61 -5.63 40.83
N ILE A 17 -28.48 -4.84 40.20
CA ILE A 17 -28.60 -3.39 40.49
C ILE A 17 -29.23 -3.16 41.86
N GLU A 18 -30.18 -4.00 42.25
CA GLU A 18 -30.78 -3.90 43.60
C GLU A 18 -29.83 -4.29 44.74
N ARG A 19 -28.82 -5.16 44.45
CA ARG A 19 -27.78 -5.50 45.42
C ARG A 19 -26.78 -4.36 45.59
N LEU A 20 -26.37 -3.73 44.50
CA LEU A 20 -25.49 -2.56 44.50
C LEU A 20 -26.14 -1.36 45.21
N ASP A 21 -27.44 -1.10 44.99
CA ASP A 21 -28.16 -0.02 45.65
C ASP A 21 -28.31 -0.26 47.17
N ARG A 22 -28.45 -1.53 47.63
CA ARG A 22 -28.51 -1.87 49.06
C ARG A 22 -27.17 -1.71 49.77
N ASP A 23 -26.09 -2.14 49.13
CA ASP A 23 -24.73 -2.02 49.67
C ASP A 23 -24.25 -0.55 49.68
N MET A 24 -24.73 0.27 48.74
CA MET A 24 -24.44 1.71 48.70
C MET A 24 -25.25 2.54 49.76
N GLN A 25 -26.47 2.12 50.11
CA GLN A 25 -27.30 2.86 51.10
C GLN A 25 -26.88 2.62 52.56
N SER A 26 -26.13 1.53 52.85
CA SER A 26 -25.72 1.20 54.22
C SER A 26 -24.39 1.83 54.66
N SER A 27 -23.72 2.63 53.83
CA SER A 27 -22.33 3.08 54.10
C SER A 27 -22.03 4.55 53.81
N PHE A 28 -23.01 5.46 53.93
CA PHE A 28 -22.71 6.90 53.94
C PHE A 28 -22.51 7.44 55.36
N PRO A 29 -21.29 7.64 55.84
CA PRO A 29 -21.05 8.41 57.02
C PRO A 29 -21.27 9.90 56.68
N GLN A 30 -22.01 10.60 57.54
CA GLN A 30 -22.22 12.05 57.47
C GLN A 30 -20.96 12.84 57.85
N SER A 31 -19.84 12.68 57.11
CA SER A 31 -18.67 13.54 57.27
C SER A 31 -18.33 14.19 55.91
N ASN A 32 -18.32 15.51 55.89
CA ASN A 32 -18.00 16.35 54.72
C ASN A 32 -16.50 16.30 54.30
N THR A 33 -15.75 15.36 54.78
CA THR A 33 -14.33 15.15 54.39
C THR A 33 -14.24 14.16 53.24
N PRO A 34 -13.64 14.50 52.09
CA PRO A 34 -13.46 13.57 51.00
C PRO A 34 -12.60 12.37 51.47
N GLN A 35 -13.17 11.18 51.43
CA GLN A 35 -12.42 9.94 51.71
C GLN A 35 -11.78 9.46 50.41
N ILE A 36 -10.47 9.39 50.41
CA ILE A 36 -9.70 8.76 49.31
C ILE A 36 -9.89 7.23 49.43
N ARG A 37 -10.58 6.64 48.46
CA ARG A 37 -10.75 5.18 48.35
C ARG A 37 -9.92 4.66 47.21
N ARG A 38 -9.35 3.47 47.37
CA ARG A 38 -8.69 2.77 46.26
C ARG A 38 -9.75 2.15 45.35
N ALA A 39 -9.60 2.32 44.03
CA ALA A 39 -10.43 1.60 43.05
C ALA A 39 -10.14 0.10 43.15
N GLY A 40 -11.18 -0.72 43.11
CA GLY A 40 -11.04 -2.18 42.98
C GLY A 40 -10.86 -2.56 41.53
N VAL A 41 -10.11 -3.64 41.27
CA VAL A 41 -9.95 -4.21 39.93
C VAL A 41 -10.65 -5.58 39.91
N ASP A 42 -11.61 -5.74 38.99
CA ASP A 42 -12.22 -7.03 38.68
C ASP A 42 -11.35 -7.74 37.64
N LEU A 43 -10.55 -8.72 38.08
CA LEU A 43 -9.67 -9.48 37.21
C LEU A 43 -10.43 -10.30 36.15
N ASN A 44 -11.60 -10.83 36.44
CA ASN A 44 -12.43 -11.53 35.45
C ASN A 44 -12.90 -10.59 34.35
N GLY A 45 -13.28 -9.36 34.72
CA GLY A 45 -13.60 -8.29 33.76
C GLY A 45 -12.39 -7.95 32.86
N VAL A 46 -11.20 -7.79 33.46
CA VAL A 46 -9.95 -7.54 32.72
C VAL A 46 -9.63 -8.70 31.78
N MET A 47 -9.74 -9.96 32.27
CA MET A 47 -9.51 -11.15 31.43
C MET A 47 -10.50 -11.26 30.26
N SER A 48 -11.76 -10.90 30.46
CA SER A 48 -12.76 -10.85 29.38
C SER A 48 -12.41 -9.79 28.33
N VAL A 49 -11.88 -8.64 28.73
CA VAL A 49 -11.41 -7.60 27.81
C VAL A 49 -10.15 -8.07 27.06
N LEU A 50 -9.19 -8.69 27.75
CA LEU A 50 -7.98 -9.22 27.15
C LEU A 50 -8.29 -10.29 26.10
N SER A 51 -9.17 -11.25 26.44
CA SER A 51 -9.48 -12.38 25.56
C SER A 51 -10.36 -12.00 24.36
N LYS A 52 -11.23 -10.99 24.48
CA LYS A 52 -12.21 -10.66 23.43
C LYS A 52 -11.86 -9.43 22.61
N HIS A 53 -11.04 -8.53 23.14
CA HIS A 53 -10.86 -7.20 22.54
C HIS A 53 -9.40 -6.75 22.42
N LEU A 54 -8.46 -7.36 23.15
CA LEU A 54 -7.07 -6.91 23.11
C LEU A 54 -6.19 -7.73 22.18
N TYR A 55 -6.54 -9.01 21.93
CA TYR A 55 -5.79 -9.88 21.04
C TYR A 55 -6.66 -10.33 19.88
N SER A 56 -6.20 -10.14 18.64
CA SER A 56 -6.91 -10.59 17.43
C SER A 56 -7.00 -12.12 17.38
N THR A 57 -5.98 -12.80 17.91
CA THR A 57 -5.93 -14.26 17.99
C THR A 57 -5.42 -14.74 19.34
N PRO A 58 -6.00 -15.83 19.91
CA PRO A 58 -5.52 -16.43 21.15
C PRO A 58 -4.06 -16.88 21.11
N THR A 59 -3.52 -17.17 19.92
CA THR A 59 -2.14 -17.62 19.71
C THR A 59 -1.09 -16.56 20.11
N VAL A 60 -1.50 -15.29 20.21
CA VAL A 60 -0.66 -14.20 20.75
C VAL A 60 -0.18 -14.51 22.18
N ALA A 61 -0.94 -15.28 22.94
CA ALA A 61 -0.51 -15.71 24.28
C ALA A 61 0.79 -16.54 24.26
N LEU A 62 0.99 -17.40 23.27
CA LEU A 62 2.26 -18.13 23.10
C LEU A 62 3.42 -17.18 22.82
N ARG A 63 3.21 -16.16 21.97
CA ARG A 63 4.19 -15.10 21.69
C ARG A 63 4.64 -14.42 22.99
N GLU A 64 3.70 -14.01 23.84
CA GLU A 64 3.99 -13.33 25.10
C GLU A 64 4.79 -14.22 26.07
N LEU A 65 4.47 -15.52 26.14
CA LEU A 65 5.18 -16.45 27.02
C LEU A 65 6.61 -16.75 26.54
N VAL A 66 6.81 -16.89 25.21
CA VAL A 66 8.15 -17.05 24.64
C VAL A 66 8.96 -15.75 24.78
N GLN A 67 8.32 -14.60 24.68
CA GLN A 67 8.94 -13.32 24.98
C GLN A 67 9.42 -13.24 26.44
N ASN A 68 8.60 -13.67 27.39
CA ASN A 68 8.99 -13.71 28.81
C ASN A 68 10.19 -14.67 29.03
N ALA A 69 10.21 -15.80 28.35
CA ALA A 69 11.35 -16.74 28.40
C ALA A 69 12.63 -16.10 27.81
N HIS A 70 12.54 -15.41 26.70
CA HIS A 70 13.63 -14.63 26.10
C HIS A 70 14.13 -13.54 27.07
N ASP A 71 13.22 -12.74 27.61
CA ASP A 71 13.57 -11.66 28.55
C ASP A 71 14.21 -12.22 29.85
N SER A 72 13.78 -13.40 30.31
CA SER A 72 14.39 -14.11 31.42
C SER A 72 15.87 -14.47 31.18
N ILE A 73 16.21 -14.92 29.96
CA ILE A 73 17.59 -15.21 29.57
C ILE A 73 18.42 -13.93 29.49
N LEU A 74 17.88 -12.87 28.84
CA LEU A 74 18.57 -11.58 28.80
C LEU A 74 18.80 -11.00 30.19
N ARG A 75 17.80 -11.07 31.07
CA ARG A 75 17.93 -10.67 32.46
C ARG A 75 19.10 -11.39 33.14
N ARG A 76 19.18 -12.71 32.98
CA ARG A 76 20.27 -13.51 33.58
C ARG A 76 21.63 -13.04 33.09
N ARG A 77 21.80 -12.73 31.81
CA ARG A 77 23.06 -12.20 31.28
C ARG A 77 23.39 -10.81 31.83
N LEU A 78 22.41 -9.97 32.06
CA LEU A 78 22.61 -8.65 32.64
C LEU A 78 22.99 -8.71 34.10
N GLU A 79 22.32 -9.58 34.88
CA GLU A 79 22.53 -9.70 36.33
C GLU A 79 23.69 -10.64 36.70
N GLN A 80 24.05 -11.58 35.81
CA GLN A 80 25.15 -12.54 35.97
C GLN A 80 26.06 -12.51 34.71
N PRO A 81 26.90 -11.47 34.51
CA PRO A 81 27.73 -11.32 33.30
C PRO A 81 28.68 -12.50 33.05
N ASP A 82 29.13 -13.18 34.10
CA ASP A 82 30.04 -14.34 34.00
C ASP A 82 29.33 -15.65 33.62
N TRP A 83 28.02 -15.63 33.43
CA TRP A 83 27.28 -16.81 33.04
C TRP A 83 27.60 -17.25 31.62
N GLN A 84 28.17 -18.43 31.46
CA GLN A 84 28.55 -19.06 30.18
C GLN A 84 27.70 -20.31 29.87
N GLY A 85 26.61 -20.53 30.63
CA GLY A 85 25.72 -21.66 30.39
C GLY A 85 24.96 -21.55 29.06
N PRO A 86 24.44 -22.68 28.56
CA PRO A 86 23.67 -22.67 27.32
C PRO A 86 22.37 -21.87 27.49
N SER A 87 22.11 -20.95 26.59
CA SER A 87 20.81 -20.29 26.48
C SER A 87 19.89 -21.08 25.58
N ARG A 88 18.68 -21.36 26.03
CA ARG A 88 17.72 -22.18 25.29
C ARG A 88 16.30 -21.86 25.73
N ILE A 89 15.42 -21.78 24.76
CA ILE A 89 13.97 -21.81 24.96
C ILE A 89 13.43 -23.06 24.28
N GLU A 90 12.63 -23.85 25.00
CA GLU A 90 12.04 -25.05 24.46
C GLU A 90 10.54 -25.03 24.63
N VAL A 91 9.79 -25.29 23.53
CA VAL A 91 8.33 -25.31 23.50
C VAL A 91 7.86 -26.70 23.09
N ILE A 92 7.16 -27.38 23.99
CA ILE A 92 6.79 -28.80 23.86
C ILE A 92 5.28 -28.94 24.01
N GLY A 93 4.62 -29.49 23.01
CA GLY A 93 3.22 -29.91 23.08
C GLY A 93 3.10 -31.38 23.46
N ASP A 94 2.14 -31.72 24.31
CA ASP A 94 1.79 -33.09 24.66
C ASP A 94 0.26 -33.30 24.49
N SER A 95 -0.09 -34.05 23.47
CA SER A 95 -1.51 -34.32 23.15
C SER A 95 -2.16 -35.30 24.15
N ALA A 96 -1.38 -36.14 24.84
CA ALA A 96 -1.93 -37.09 25.80
C ALA A 96 -2.44 -36.39 27.06
N SER A 97 -1.73 -35.37 27.51
CA SER A 97 -2.11 -34.56 28.69
C SER A 97 -2.82 -33.24 28.31
N ASN A 98 -3.01 -32.95 27.05
CA ASN A 98 -3.52 -31.66 26.51
C ASN A 98 -2.76 -30.47 27.08
N THR A 99 -1.42 -30.52 27.06
CA THR A 99 -0.56 -29.48 27.63
C THR A 99 0.43 -28.93 26.63
N VAL A 100 0.81 -27.65 26.85
CA VAL A 100 1.98 -27.00 26.24
C VAL A 100 2.92 -26.58 27.36
N ARG A 101 4.21 -26.93 27.22
CA ARG A 101 5.28 -26.53 28.15
C ARG A 101 6.25 -25.58 27.45
N ILE A 102 6.62 -24.53 28.16
CA ILE A 102 7.63 -23.55 27.72
C ILE A 102 8.69 -23.54 28.78
N VAL A 103 9.93 -23.86 28.40
CA VAL A 103 11.09 -24.01 29.31
C VAL A 103 12.17 -23.03 28.86
N ASP A 104 12.70 -22.25 29.81
CA ASP A 104 13.84 -21.36 29.57
C ASP A 104 15.01 -21.68 30.55
N THR A 105 16.20 -21.30 30.13
CA THR A 105 17.43 -21.37 30.96
C THR A 105 17.81 -20.01 31.56
N GLY A 106 16.81 -19.13 31.72
CA GLY A 106 17.01 -17.76 32.15
C GLY A 106 17.27 -17.58 33.64
N ALA A 107 16.92 -16.42 34.17
CA ALA A 107 17.20 -16.03 35.55
C ALA A 107 16.42 -16.85 36.60
N GLY A 108 15.31 -17.47 36.22
CA GLY A 108 14.34 -18.01 37.17
C GLY A 108 13.70 -16.91 38.03
N LEU A 109 12.89 -17.34 39.01
CA LEU A 109 12.17 -16.41 39.90
C LEU A 109 12.38 -16.88 41.36
N THR A 110 12.63 -15.92 42.25
CA THR A 110 12.53 -16.10 43.70
C THR A 110 11.05 -16.07 44.14
N GLU A 111 10.73 -16.50 45.35
CA GLU A 111 9.36 -16.44 45.90
C GLU A 111 8.79 -15.03 45.85
N HIS A 112 9.59 -14.03 46.25
CA HIS A 112 9.20 -12.62 46.19
C HIS A 112 8.86 -12.17 44.75
N GLU A 113 9.67 -12.58 43.78
CA GLU A 113 9.46 -12.24 42.37
C GLU A 113 8.22 -12.94 41.76
N ILE A 114 7.92 -14.17 42.22
CA ILE A 114 6.68 -14.86 41.84
C ILE A 114 5.47 -13.99 42.23
N HIS A 115 5.43 -13.51 43.48
CA HIS A 115 4.36 -12.65 43.97
C HIS A 115 4.33 -11.31 43.24
N ALA A 116 5.48 -10.71 42.97
CA ALA A 116 5.59 -9.42 42.31
C ALA A 116 5.23 -9.45 40.81
N TYR A 117 5.69 -10.47 40.07
CA TYR A 117 5.65 -10.48 38.61
C TYR A 117 4.59 -11.41 38.01
N LEU A 118 4.20 -12.49 38.67
CA LEU A 118 3.19 -13.42 38.18
C LEU A 118 1.79 -13.11 38.78
N ALA A 119 1.75 -12.62 40.01
CA ALA A 119 0.53 -12.43 40.76
C ALA A 119 0.08 -10.94 40.85
N THR A 120 0.83 -10.00 40.31
CA THR A 120 0.52 -8.58 40.34
C THR A 120 0.38 -8.02 38.94
N VAL A 121 -0.80 -7.56 38.60
CA VAL A 121 -1.12 -6.99 37.27
C VAL A 121 -0.39 -5.66 37.06
N GLY A 122 0.26 -5.49 35.91
CA GLY A 122 0.93 -4.24 35.54
C GLY A 122 2.30 -4.02 36.16
N VAL A 123 2.83 -5.01 36.90
CA VAL A 123 4.19 -5.00 37.43
C VAL A 123 5.04 -5.98 36.64
N GLY A 124 6.21 -5.54 36.20
CA GLY A 124 7.16 -6.37 35.46
C GLY A 124 8.58 -5.88 35.63
N TYR A 125 9.54 -6.81 35.61
CA TYR A 125 10.98 -6.53 35.75
C TYR A 125 11.46 -5.49 34.72
N THR A 126 11.09 -5.63 33.47
CA THR A 126 11.47 -4.74 32.36
C THR A 126 11.04 -3.28 32.60
N ARG A 127 9.87 -3.08 33.20
CA ARG A 127 9.38 -1.74 33.53
C ARG A 127 10.23 -1.09 34.63
N GLY A 128 10.64 -1.86 35.63
CA GLY A 128 11.53 -1.38 36.72
C GLY A 128 12.89 -0.96 36.19
N LEU A 129 13.49 -1.72 35.28
CA LEU A 129 14.77 -1.41 34.63
C LEU A 129 14.72 -0.14 33.77
N ARG A 130 13.68 0.06 33.00
CA ARG A 130 13.52 1.28 32.19
C ARG A 130 13.37 2.54 33.05
N GLN A 131 12.64 2.45 34.15
CA GLN A 131 12.52 3.56 35.10
C GLN A 131 13.85 3.92 35.77
N SER A 132 14.80 2.99 35.83
CA SER A 132 16.16 3.22 36.34
C SER A 132 17.17 3.67 35.26
N GLY A 133 16.74 3.97 34.05
CA GLY A 133 17.58 4.58 32.99
C GLY A 133 18.29 3.57 32.07
N HIS A 134 17.94 2.28 32.12
CA HIS A 134 18.51 1.25 31.24
C HIS A 134 17.60 0.98 30.03
N GLU A 135 17.43 1.97 29.16
CA GLU A 135 16.53 1.86 27.98
C GLU A 135 17.01 0.84 26.94
N ASP A 136 18.31 0.62 26.81
CA ASP A 136 18.92 -0.25 25.78
C ASP A 136 19.12 -1.71 26.23
N SER A 137 18.43 -2.17 27.26
CA SER A 137 18.60 -3.53 27.81
C SER A 137 18.21 -4.67 26.87
N GLY A 138 17.60 -4.38 25.73
CA GLY A 138 17.10 -5.40 24.77
C GLY A 138 15.84 -6.13 25.21
N LEU A 139 15.34 -5.88 26.41
CA LEU A 139 14.14 -6.49 26.98
C LEU A 139 12.88 -6.00 26.24
N ILE A 140 11.97 -6.92 25.95
CA ILE A 140 10.78 -6.67 25.09
C ILE A 140 9.55 -6.32 25.93
N GLY A 141 9.33 -7.00 27.07
CA GLY A 141 8.13 -6.85 27.91
C GLY A 141 7.90 -5.43 28.42
N MET A 142 6.70 -4.85 28.16
CA MET A 142 6.43 -3.45 28.51
C MET A 142 5.35 -3.25 29.56
N PHE A 143 4.31 -4.09 29.59
CA PHE A 143 3.06 -3.76 30.31
C PHE A 143 2.80 -4.60 31.56
N GLY A 144 3.55 -5.69 31.80
CA GLY A 144 3.29 -6.60 32.94
C GLY A 144 1.94 -7.35 32.84
N LEU A 145 1.40 -7.49 31.63
CA LEU A 145 0.15 -8.20 31.35
C LEU A 145 0.39 -9.53 30.61
N GLY A 146 1.58 -9.74 30.07
CA GLY A 146 1.89 -10.87 29.18
C GLY A 146 1.62 -12.23 29.81
N PHE A 147 1.94 -12.42 31.11
CA PHE A 147 1.70 -13.69 31.80
C PHE A 147 0.20 -14.01 31.92
N LEU A 148 -0.65 -12.99 32.11
CA LEU A 148 -2.10 -13.19 32.19
C LEU A 148 -2.71 -13.75 30.90
N SER A 149 -2.08 -13.52 29.74
CA SER A 149 -2.52 -14.08 28.47
C SER A 149 -2.53 -15.62 28.47
N ALA A 150 -1.73 -16.27 29.32
CA ALA A 150 -1.73 -17.72 29.49
C ALA A 150 -3.11 -18.29 29.82
N PHE A 151 -3.92 -17.55 30.61
CA PHE A 151 -5.26 -17.97 31.00
C PHE A 151 -6.31 -17.83 29.89
N VAL A 152 -5.98 -17.20 28.77
CA VAL A 152 -6.80 -17.23 27.57
C VAL A 152 -6.78 -18.62 26.93
N LEU A 153 -5.61 -19.30 26.95
CA LEU A 153 -5.41 -20.61 26.35
C LEU A 153 -5.66 -21.76 27.33
N ALA A 154 -5.36 -21.54 28.62
CA ALA A 154 -5.28 -22.60 29.60
C ALA A 154 -6.36 -22.49 30.67
N ARG A 155 -6.94 -23.64 31.04
CA ARG A 155 -7.78 -23.80 32.22
C ARG A 155 -6.99 -23.82 33.53
N ARG A 156 -5.67 -24.12 33.43
CA ARG A 156 -4.76 -24.14 34.56
C ARG A 156 -3.34 -23.84 34.10
N VAL A 157 -2.66 -23.00 34.82
CA VAL A 157 -1.26 -22.62 34.60
C VAL A 157 -0.43 -23.03 35.79
N SER A 158 0.67 -23.74 35.57
CA SER A 158 1.66 -24.02 36.58
C SER A 158 3.03 -23.52 36.15
N VAL A 159 3.77 -22.90 37.09
CA VAL A 159 5.10 -22.38 36.84
C VAL A 159 6.07 -23.01 37.86
N ARG A 160 7.05 -23.73 37.36
CA ARG A 160 8.12 -24.31 38.18
C ARG A 160 9.41 -23.55 37.90
N THR A 161 10.04 -23.00 38.93
CA THR A 161 11.18 -22.11 38.74
C THR A 161 12.22 -22.28 39.83
N THR A 162 13.49 -22.08 39.46
CA THR A 162 14.64 -22.00 40.37
C THR A 162 15.44 -20.76 39.96
N SER A 163 15.60 -19.81 40.88
CA SER A 163 16.33 -18.57 40.63
C SER A 163 17.85 -18.81 40.67
N TYR A 164 18.59 -18.09 39.81
CA TYR A 164 20.05 -18.08 39.87
C TYR A 164 20.60 -17.49 41.19
N GLN A 165 19.78 -16.65 41.86
CA GLN A 165 20.12 -16.03 43.14
C GLN A 165 20.08 -17.06 44.30
N HIS A 166 19.21 -18.06 44.19
CA HIS A 166 19.01 -19.12 45.18
C HIS A 166 18.89 -20.47 44.47
N PRO A 167 20.00 -21.00 43.91
CA PRO A 167 19.97 -22.20 43.08
C PRO A 167 19.63 -23.48 43.84
N GLU A 168 19.61 -23.42 45.16
CA GLU A 168 19.24 -24.53 46.09
C GLU A 168 17.74 -24.60 46.37
N LEU A 169 16.95 -23.58 45.95
CA LEU A 169 15.53 -23.49 46.25
C LEU A 169 14.69 -23.46 44.96
N GLY A 170 13.71 -24.34 44.88
CA GLY A 170 12.71 -24.33 43.83
C GLY A 170 11.34 -23.92 44.35
N PHE A 171 10.51 -23.34 43.46
CA PHE A 171 9.15 -22.96 43.76
C PHE A 171 8.21 -23.43 42.65
N CYS A 172 6.96 -23.77 43.04
CA CYS A 172 5.89 -24.09 42.14
C CYS A 172 4.70 -23.14 42.37
N TYR A 173 4.39 -22.32 41.39
CA TYR A 173 3.18 -21.51 41.32
C TYR A 173 2.11 -22.28 40.57
N VAL A 174 0.85 -22.24 41.05
CA VAL A 174 -0.31 -22.83 40.35
C VAL A 174 -1.51 -21.92 40.48
N SER A 175 -2.20 -21.68 39.37
CA SER A 175 -3.46 -20.96 39.32
C SER A 175 -4.37 -21.49 38.22
N SER A 176 -5.69 -21.39 38.43
CA SER A 176 -6.72 -21.78 37.43
C SER A 176 -7.54 -20.59 36.91
N ASN A 177 -7.48 -19.42 37.55
CA ASN A 177 -8.32 -18.28 37.22
C ASN A 177 -7.63 -16.91 37.34
N ALA A 178 -6.31 -16.91 37.50
CA ALA A 178 -5.47 -15.73 37.75
C ALA A 178 -5.77 -14.95 39.06
N GLU A 179 -6.94 -15.13 39.67
CA GLU A 179 -7.32 -14.44 40.92
C GLU A 179 -6.78 -15.12 42.15
N GLN A 180 -6.80 -16.46 42.13
CA GLN A 180 -6.32 -17.31 43.22
C GLN A 180 -5.16 -18.14 42.76
N TYR A 181 -4.10 -18.15 43.55
CA TYR A 181 -2.91 -18.93 43.28
C TYR A 181 -2.31 -19.52 44.54
N SER A 182 -1.51 -20.54 44.35
CA SER A 182 -0.67 -21.11 45.42
C SER A 182 0.79 -21.08 45.00
N VAL A 183 1.68 -20.83 45.96
CA VAL A 183 3.12 -20.97 45.80
C VAL A 183 3.59 -21.99 46.83
N THR A 184 4.25 -23.03 46.36
CA THR A 184 4.79 -24.11 47.24
C THR A 184 6.26 -24.31 46.97
N PRO A 185 7.12 -24.42 48.03
CA PRO A 185 8.50 -24.83 47.87
C PRO A 185 8.60 -26.23 47.26
N MET A 186 9.61 -26.44 46.40
CA MET A 186 9.90 -27.73 45.79
C MET A 186 11.41 -27.96 45.74
N PRO A 187 11.89 -29.19 45.53
CA PRO A 187 13.32 -29.45 45.31
C PRO A 187 13.86 -28.59 44.16
N ALA A 188 15.08 -28.11 44.31
CA ALA A 188 15.77 -27.33 43.31
C ALA A 188 15.85 -28.07 41.97
N ARG A 189 15.71 -27.33 40.88
CA ARG A 189 15.88 -27.76 39.49
C ARG A 189 17.03 -26.98 38.85
N PRO A 190 17.46 -27.32 37.64
CA PRO A 190 18.33 -26.42 36.89
C PRO A 190 17.72 -24.99 36.84
N VAL A 191 18.58 -23.99 37.01
CA VAL A 191 18.17 -22.57 37.02
C VAL A 191 17.43 -22.22 35.75
N GLY A 192 16.26 -21.59 35.89
CA GLY A 192 15.37 -21.22 34.81
C GLY A 192 13.90 -21.38 35.19
N THR A 193 13.01 -21.30 34.22
CA THR A 193 11.56 -21.38 34.42
C THR A 193 10.93 -22.38 33.46
N GLU A 194 9.98 -23.17 33.96
CA GLU A 194 9.11 -24.05 33.20
C GLU A 194 7.67 -23.62 33.42
N ILE A 195 6.98 -23.16 32.37
CA ILE A 195 5.56 -22.84 32.35
C ILE A 195 4.82 -24.00 31.69
N THR A 196 3.84 -24.58 32.39
CA THR A 196 2.96 -25.61 31.83
C THR A 196 1.53 -25.08 31.75
N LEU A 197 0.97 -25.12 30.57
CA LEU A 197 -0.41 -24.75 30.23
C LEU A 197 -1.25 -26.02 30.08
N GLU A 198 -2.22 -26.26 30.96
CA GLU A 198 -3.30 -27.24 30.70
C GLU A 198 -4.33 -26.56 29.82
N LEU A 199 -4.34 -26.87 28.53
CA LEU A 199 -5.14 -26.16 27.55
C LEU A 199 -6.66 -26.37 27.74
N GLN A 200 -7.43 -25.36 27.36
CA GLN A 200 -8.85 -25.50 27.09
C GLN A 200 -9.03 -26.39 25.84
N ASP A 201 -10.14 -27.13 25.75
CA ASP A 201 -10.33 -28.13 24.71
C ASP A 201 -10.33 -27.53 23.28
N GLU A 202 -10.80 -26.29 23.14
CA GLU A 202 -10.79 -25.54 21.88
C GLU A 202 -9.38 -25.24 21.36
N TYR A 203 -8.35 -25.21 22.22
CA TYR A 203 -6.96 -24.95 21.84
C TYR A 203 -6.09 -26.23 21.80
N SER A 204 -6.68 -27.41 21.85
CA SER A 204 -5.96 -28.68 21.82
C SER A 204 -5.05 -28.88 20.61
N ALA A 205 -5.34 -28.21 19.47
CA ALA A 205 -4.47 -28.20 18.30
C ALA A 205 -3.06 -27.63 18.58
N LEU A 206 -2.89 -26.81 19.60
CA LEU A 206 -1.58 -26.26 20.01
C LEU A 206 -0.66 -27.31 20.64
N THR A 207 -1.16 -28.51 20.95
CA THR A 207 -0.29 -29.63 21.40
C THR A 207 0.54 -30.22 20.26
N GLN A 208 0.21 -29.92 19.00
CA GLN A 208 0.91 -30.43 17.83
C GLN A 208 2.17 -29.59 17.56
N ALA A 209 3.33 -30.25 17.44
CA ALA A 209 4.60 -29.58 17.18
C ALA A 209 4.61 -28.75 15.89
N ALA A 210 3.95 -29.24 14.83
CA ALA A 210 3.84 -28.50 13.57
C ALA A 210 3.10 -27.16 13.74
N ARG A 211 2.00 -27.15 14.52
CA ARG A 211 1.24 -25.93 14.78
C ARG A 211 2.00 -24.95 15.66
N LEU A 212 2.69 -25.44 16.68
CA LEU A 212 3.56 -24.61 17.50
C LEU A 212 4.68 -23.98 16.67
N ARG A 213 5.31 -24.77 15.80
CA ARG A 213 6.36 -24.30 14.89
C ARG A 213 5.86 -23.18 13.99
N GLU A 214 4.75 -23.38 13.30
CA GLU A 214 4.14 -22.38 12.41
C GLU A 214 3.91 -21.02 13.12
N ILE A 215 3.35 -21.07 14.34
CA ILE A 215 3.09 -19.85 15.11
C ILE A 215 4.40 -19.18 15.54
N LEU A 216 5.35 -19.95 16.05
CA LEU A 216 6.58 -19.39 16.59
C LEU A 216 7.53 -18.91 15.49
N GLU A 217 7.56 -19.56 14.31
CA GLU A 217 8.27 -19.08 13.14
C GLU A 217 7.72 -17.74 12.65
N ARG A 218 6.39 -17.55 12.67
CA ARG A 218 5.80 -16.27 12.33
C ARG A 218 6.21 -15.15 13.28
N TYR A 219 6.11 -15.36 14.59
CA TYR A 219 6.27 -14.29 15.58
C TYR A 219 7.68 -14.12 16.13
N CYS A 220 8.47 -15.21 16.20
CA CYS A 220 9.68 -15.27 17.04
C CYS A 220 10.96 -15.56 16.25
N VAL A 221 10.88 -15.68 14.92
CA VAL A 221 12.01 -16.11 14.07
C VAL A 221 13.24 -15.20 14.15
N LEU A 222 13.05 -13.92 14.51
CA LEU A 222 14.16 -12.97 14.66
C LEU A 222 14.63 -12.79 16.12
N LEU A 223 14.10 -13.56 17.09
CA LEU A 223 14.63 -13.55 18.45
C LEU A 223 16.08 -14.05 18.46
N ARG A 224 16.88 -13.50 19.39
CA ARG A 224 18.32 -13.82 19.48
C ARG A 224 18.60 -15.16 20.12
N GLU A 225 17.74 -15.58 21.04
CA GLU A 225 17.90 -16.83 21.75
C GLU A 225 17.32 -17.99 20.96
N PRO A 226 18.00 -19.17 20.91
CA PRO A 226 17.53 -20.32 20.15
C PRO A 226 16.24 -20.88 20.72
N ILE A 227 15.23 -21.07 19.83
CA ILE A 227 13.93 -21.61 20.18
C ILE A 227 13.76 -22.98 19.54
N HIS A 228 13.59 -24.00 20.36
CA HIS A 228 13.37 -25.38 19.94
C HIS A 228 11.91 -25.79 20.14
N VAL A 229 11.34 -26.49 19.18
CA VAL A 229 9.94 -26.92 19.19
C VAL A 229 9.86 -28.44 19.09
N GLY A 230 9.06 -29.05 19.99
CA GLY A 230 8.78 -30.50 19.93
C GLY A 230 9.97 -31.41 20.19
N GLY A 231 11.07 -30.88 20.76
CA GLY A 231 12.31 -31.66 21.01
C GLY A 231 13.28 -31.71 19.83
N ASP A 232 13.01 -30.92 18.76
CA ASP A 232 13.92 -30.86 17.62
C ASP A 232 15.30 -30.30 18.00
N ALA A 233 16.34 -30.89 17.40
CA ALA A 233 17.73 -30.48 17.65
C ALA A 233 18.02 -29.08 17.05
N GLN A 234 17.39 -28.73 15.91
CA GLN A 234 17.57 -27.44 15.29
C GLN A 234 16.54 -26.44 15.81
N PRO A 235 16.93 -25.20 16.16
CA PRO A 235 16.01 -24.15 16.53
C PRO A 235 15.25 -23.63 15.28
N ILE A 236 14.13 -22.95 15.50
CA ILE A 236 13.37 -22.28 14.42
C ILE A 236 14.07 -21.04 13.87
N ASN A 237 15.00 -20.47 14.65
CA ASN A 237 15.79 -19.28 14.35
C ASN A 237 17.31 -19.62 14.34
N PRO A 238 17.77 -20.51 13.44
CA PRO A 238 19.13 -21.02 13.45
C PRO A 238 20.17 -19.96 13.09
N GLU A 239 19.80 -18.97 12.31
CA GLU A 239 20.69 -17.93 11.80
C GLU A 239 20.16 -16.54 12.08
N PRO A 240 21.04 -15.60 12.46
CA PRO A 240 20.65 -14.20 12.60
C PRO A 240 20.31 -13.59 11.23
N PRO A 241 19.42 -12.59 11.18
CA PRO A 241 19.07 -11.90 9.93
C PRO A 241 20.29 -11.17 9.33
N PRO A 242 20.30 -10.92 8.01
CA PRO A 242 21.44 -10.35 7.29
C PRO A 242 22.03 -9.08 7.90
N TRP A 243 21.20 -8.20 8.44
CA TRP A 243 21.62 -6.92 9.02
C TRP A 243 22.24 -7.01 10.40
N ARG A 244 22.09 -8.13 11.10
CA ARG A 244 22.74 -8.37 12.41
C ARG A 244 24.09 -9.07 12.31
N LEU A 245 24.41 -9.64 11.15
CA LEU A 245 25.72 -10.19 10.92
C LEU A 245 26.73 -9.04 10.87
N ALA A 246 27.82 -9.17 11.64
CA ALA A 246 28.92 -8.22 11.54
C ALA A 246 29.23 -8.04 10.05
N ALA A 247 29.54 -6.79 9.64
CA ALA A 247 29.89 -6.51 8.25
C ALA A 247 31.11 -7.37 7.91
N ASP A 248 30.85 -8.62 7.52
CA ASP A 248 31.88 -9.57 7.12
C ASP A 248 32.48 -9.02 5.86
N ALA A 249 33.55 -8.26 6.03
CA ALA A 249 34.42 -7.81 4.96
C ALA A 249 34.94 -9.00 4.12
N ALA A 250 34.73 -10.23 4.58
CA ALA A 250 35.16 -11.47 3.96
C ALA A 250 34.14 -12.08 2.97
N LEU A 251 32.84 -11.73 3.02
CA LEU A 251 31.87 -12.31 2.09
C LEU A 251 31.91 -11.63 0.72
N HIS A 252 32.10 -12.45 -0.32
CA HIS A 252 32.01 -11.99 -1.70
C HIS A 252 30.63 -11.37 -1.98
N PRO A 253 30.51 -10.25 -2.74
CA PRO A 253 29.24 -9.58 -3.02
C PRO A 253 28.13 -10.52 -3.53
N LEU A 254 28.45 -11.50 -4.38
CA LEU A 254 27.50 -12.48 -4.90
C LEU A 254 26.96 -13.42 -3.81
N GLN A 255 27.80 -13.80 -2.83
CA GLN A 255 27.36 -14.65 -1.71
C GLN A 255 26.42 -13.87 -0.78
N ARG A 256 26.72 -12.59 -0.55
CA ARG A 256 25.85 -11.69 0.22
C ARG A 256 24.50 -11.53 -0.48
N GLN A 257 24.51 -11.24 -1.78
CA GLN A 257 23.27 -11.09 -2.57
C GLN A 257 22.43 -12.37 -2.53
N ARG A 258 23.06 -13.55 -2.68
CA ARG A 258 22.34 -14.83 -2.60
C ARG A 258 21.68 -15.05 -1.25
N ARG A 259 22.42 -14.81 -0.16
CA ARG A 259 21.89 -14.93 1.20
C ARG A 259 20.72 -13.96 1.45
N ASP A 260 20.85 -12.71 0.98
CA ASP A 260 19.80 -11.70 1.14
C ASP A 260 18.53 -12.12 0.37
N LEU A 261 18.67 -12.68 -0.84
CA LEU A 261 17.54 -13.23 -1.61
C LEU A 261 16.93 -14.46 -0.93
N GLU A 262 17.74 -15.38 -0.40
CA GLU A 262 17.26 -16.55 0.36
C GLU A 262 16.49 -16.12 1.61
N PHE A 263 16.97 -15.07 2.30
CA PHE A 263 16.25 -14.49 3.44
C PHE A 263 14.94 -13.85 3.01
N ALA A 264 14.93 -13.02 1.97
CA ALA A 264 13.74 -12.35 1.46
C ALA A 264 12.67 -13.36 1.02
N ALA A 265 13.06 -14.45 0.35
CA ALA A 265 12.16 -15.51 -0.10
C ALA A 265 11.45 -16.26 1.05
N ARG A 266 11.95 -16.18 2.29
CA ARG A 266 11.27 -16.78 3.47
C ARG A 266 10.07 -15.95 3.94
N PHE A 267 10.05 -14.65 3.61
CA PHE A 267 9.00 -13.70 4.01
C PHE A 267 8.10 -13.28 2.85
N GLU A 268 8.54 -13.51 1.60
CA GLU A 268 7.73 -13.23 0.42
C GLU A 268 6.92 -14.50 0.06
N HIS A 269 5.58 -14.36 0.03
CA HIS A 269 4.69 -15.50 -0.19
C HIS A 269 4.10 -15.54 -1.59
N ASP A 270 3.94 -14.37 -2.22
CA ASP A 270 3.21 -14.24 -3.48
C ASP A 270 4.13 -14.13 -4.70
N PHE A 271 5.36 -13.65 -4.49
CA PHE A 271 6.31 -13.35 -5.58
C PHE A 271 7.73 -13.80 -5.24
N GLU A 272 8.56 -13.94 -6.25
CA GLU A 272 10.01 -14.09 -6.04
C GLU A 272 10.67 -12.72 -5.87
N PRO A 273 11.70 -12.57 -5.02
CA PRO A 273 12.49 -11.36 -4.95
C PRO A 273 13.43 -11.24 -6.19
N ILE A 274 13.42 -10.09 -6.86
CA ILE A 274 14.39 -9.80 -7.95
C ILE A 274 15.74 -9.37 -7.39
N CYS A 275 15.72 -8.47 -6.43
CA CYS A 275 16.90 -7.90 -5.77
C CYS A 275 16.52 -7.40 -4.38
N CYS A 276 17.54 -7.25 -3.53
CA CYS A 276 17.40 -6.79 -2.16
C CYS A 276 18.07 -5.44 -1.95
N LEU A 277 17.46 -4.61 -1.10
CA LEU A 277 17.87 -3.26 -0.75
C LEU A 277 18.05 -3.19 0.77
N PRO A 278 19.29 -3.13 1.27
CA PRO A 278 19.55 -3.07 2.70
C PRO A 278 19.08 -1.74 3.31
N VAL A 279 18.36 -1.81 4.42
CA VAL A 279 18.03 -0.67 5.28
C VAL A 279 19.04 -0.63 6.42
N ARG A 280 19.71 0.50 6.59
CA ARG A 280 20.74 0.68 7.62
C ARG A 280 20.33 1.77 8.60
N PRO A 281 20.61 1.58 9.90
CA PRO A 281 20.36 2.61 10.89
C PRO A 281 21.24 3.83 10.65
N ASP A 282 20.74 4.99 11.03
CA ASP A 282 21.51 6.24 11.06
C ASP A 282 21.47 6.88 12.45
N GLU A 283 22.00 8.10 12.59
CA GLU A 283 22.05 8.81 13.87
C GLU A 283 20.65 9.17 14.41
N ARG A 284 19.63 9.22 13.57
CA ARG A 284 18.28 9.65 13.92
C ARG A 284 17.34 8.47 14.11
N VAL A 285 17.51 7.41 13.33
CA VAL A 285 16.59 6.29 13.24
C VAL A 285 17.35 4.98 13.39
N ASP A 286 16.89 4.14 14.33
CA ASP A 286 17.49 2.84 14.64
C ASP A 286 17.03 1.70 13.71
N VAL A 287 16.20 2.02 12.68
CA VAL A 287 15.63 1.02 11.78
C VAL A 287 16.71 0.32 10.95
N GLN A 288 16.66 -0.99 10.93
CA GLN A 288 17.51 -1.84 10.10
C GLN A 288 16.67 -2.96 9.47
N GLY A 289 17.10 -3.46 8.32
CA GLY A 289 16.31 -4.49 7.65
C GLY A 289 16.69 -4.71 6.21
N LEU A 290 15.78 -5.35 5.49
CA LEU A 290 15.93 -5.68 4.08
C LEU A 290 14.61 -5.40 3.37
N LEU A 291 14.65 -4.55 2.35
CA LEU A 291 13.57 -4.42 1.37
C LEU A 291 13.94 -5.25 0.14
N TRP A 292 12.95 -5.65 -0.64
CA TRP A 292 13.18 -6.33 -1.92
C TRP A 292 12.16 -5.90 -2.96
N ILE A 293 12.55 -6.04 -4.22
CA ILE A 293 11.66 -5.80 -5.35
C ILE A 293 11.07 -7.15 -5.78
N GLN A 294 9.76 -7.23 -5.84
CA GLN A 294 8.99 -8.42 -6.21
C GLN A 294 9.04 -8.68 -7.72
N ASP A 295 9.02 -9.93 -8.17
CA ASP A 295 8.93 -10.30 -9.59
C ASP A 295 7.47 -10.50 -10.07
N GLY A 296 6.56 -9.73 -9.54
CA GLY A 296 5.16 -9.68 -9.99
C GLY A 296 4.93 -8.46 -10.87
N GLY A 297 4.24 -8.60 -11.99
CA GLY A 297 3.85 -7.44 -12.79
C GLY A 297 2.96 -6.49 -12.00
N THR A 298 3.34 -5.21 -11.89
CA THR A 298 2.52 -4.19 -11.23
C THR A 298 2.00 -3.18 -12.23
N TYR A 299 0.73 -2.86 -12.09
CA TYR A 299 0.05 -1.80 -12.82
C TYR A 299 -0.04 -0.55 -11.92
N GLY A 300 -0.38 0.60 -12.49
CA GLY A 300 -0.46 1.86 -11.75
C GLY A 300 -1.42 1.87 -10.56
N THR A 301 -2.36 0.92 -10.51
CA THR A 301 -3.33 0.75 -9.41
C THR A 301 -3.00 -0.44 -8.49
N SER A 302 -1.94 -1.20 -8.78
CA SER A 302 -1.54 -2.34 -7.95
C SER A 302 -0.88 -1.87 -6.67
N ASP A 303 -1.25 -2.48 -5.55
CA ASP A 303 -0.59 -2.28 -4.26
C ASP A 303 -0.25 -3.64 -3.65
N ASN A 304 0.94 -4.15 -3.98
CA ASN A 304 1.47 -5.40 -3.47
C ASN A 304 2.50 -5.15 -2.34
N ARG A 305 2.52 -3.93 -1.78
CA ARG A 305 3.41 -3.63 -0.66
C ARG A 305 3.13 -4.59 0.49
N ASN A 306 4.16 -5.24 0.97
CA ASN A 306 4.12 -6.00 2.20
C ASN A 306 5.36 -5.64 3.04
N LEU A 307 5.16 -5.35 4.30
CA LEU A 307 6.24 -5.00 5.20
C LEU A 307 5.99 -5.61 6.57
N SER A 308 6.86 -6.53 6.97
CA SER A 308 6.85 -7.07 8.32
C SER A 308 7.74 -6.25 9.23
N VAL A 309 7.19 -5.83 10.37
CA VAL A 309 7.89 -5.01 11.37
C VAL A 309 8.15 -5.83 12.62
N PHE A 310 9.43 -5.93 12.98
CA PHE A 310 9.87 -6.57 14.19
C PHE A 310 10.33 -5.55 15.23
N LEU A 311 9.84 -5.68 16.44
CA LEU A 311 10.28 -4.91 17.59
C LEU A 311 11.20 -5.81 18.44
N ARG A 312 12.51 -5.51 18.46
CA ARG A 312 13.51 -6.29 19.20
C ARG A 312 13.50 -7.79 18.88
N GLY A 313 13.24 -8.13 17.63
CA GLY A 313 13.17 -9.50 17.14
C GLY A 313 11.83 -10.21 17.29
N MET A 314 10.81 -9.55 17.81
CA MET A 314 9.43 -10.05 17.88
C MET A 314 8.57 -9.40 16.82
N LEU A 315 7.84 -10.18 16.02
CA LEU A 315 6.91 -9.65 15.03
C LEU A 315 5.82 -8.82 15.72
N LEU A 316 5.66 -7.60 15.26
CA LEU A 316 4.66 -6.67 15.74
C LEU A 316 3.50 -6.53 14.75
N ASP A 317 3.83 -6.29 13.48
CA ASP A 317 2.89 -6.10 12.40
C ASP A 317 3.45 -6.75 11.13
N ASP A 318 2.69 -7.57 10.45
CA ASP A 318 3.07 -8.25 9.20
C ASP A 318 2.48 -7.58 7.93
N ASP A 319 1.75 -6.48 8.10
CA ASP A 319 1.19 -5.68 6.99
C ASP A 319 1.37 -4.17 7.20
N ALA A 320 2.51 -3.75 7.71
CA ALA A 320 2.84 -2.33 7.95
C ALA A 320 3.12 -1.57 6.63
N ARG A 321 2.34 -1.83 5.58
CA ARG A 321 2.51 -1.24 4.24
C ARG A 321 2.50 0.29 4.22
N ASP A 322 1.84 0.92 5.18
CA ASP A 322 1.79 2.37 5.31
C ASP A 322 3.15 3.01 5.63
N LEU A 323 4.14 2.23 6.10
CA LEU A 323 5.51 2.69 6.28
C LEU A 323 6.26 2.85 4.95
N LEU A 324 5.82 2.18 3.88
CA LEU A 324 6.40 2.31 2.55
C LEU A 324 5.70 3.40 1.75
N PRO A 325 6.40 4.11 0.85
CA PRO A 325 5.79 5.09 -0.03
C PRO A 325 4.66 4.47 -0.88
N SER A 326 3.57 5.21 -1.10
CA SER A 326 2.42 4.73 -1.89
C SER A 326 2.78 4.36 -3.34
N TRP A 327 3.85 4.96 -3.90
CA TRP A 327 4.34 4.64 -5.24
C TRP A 327 5.11 3.32 -5.31
N ALA A 328 5.47 2.72 -4.17
CA ALA A 328 6.28 1.51 -4.07
C ALA A 328 5.43 0.22 -4.08
N GLY A 329 4.37 0.16 -4.88
CA GLY A 329 3.42 -0.95 -4.96
C GLY A 329 3.99 -2.33 -5.35
N PHE A 330 5.31 -2.43 -5.51
CA PHE A 330 6.07 -3.60 -5.93
C PHE A 330 7.18 -4.00 -4.93
N VAL A 331 7.08 -3.50 -3.70
CA VAL A 331 8.12 -3.65 -2.67
C VAL A 331 7.62 -4.50 -1.52
N GLY A 332 8.36 -5.55 -1.19
CA GLY A 332 8.25 -6.27 0.07
C GLY A 332 9.41 -5.95 1.01
N GLY A 333 9.27 -6.28 2.28
CA GLY A 333 10.34 -6.02 3.23
C GLY A 333 10.15 -6.59 4.62
N VAL A 334 11.27 -6.65 5.34
CA VAL A 334 11.34 -6.93 6.77
C VAL A 334 12.22 -5.88 7.42
N ILE A 335 11.72 -5.24 8.44
CA ILE A 335 12.48 -4.26 9.23
C ILE A 335 12.44 -4.60 10.71
N GLU A 336 13.46 -4.17 11.41
CA GLU A 336 13.58 -4.25 12.85
C GLU A 336 13.92 -2.87 13.43
N SER A 337 13.26 -2.51 14.53
CA SER A 337 13.56 -1.33 15.33
C SER A 337 13.46 -1.68 16.82
N ASN A 338 14.17 -0.94 17.65
CA ASN A 338 14.06 -1.04 19.11
C ASN A 338 13.18 0.05 19.73
N ARG A 339 12.83 1.09 18.95
CA ARG A 339 12.18 2.32 19.43
C ARG A 339 10.76 2.50 18.95
N LEU A 340 10.30 1.74 17.95
CA LEU A 340 8.89 1.78 17.55
C LEU A 340 7.97 1.54 18.74
N THR A 341 6.90 2.33 18.80
CA THR A 341 5.94 2.24 19.90
C THR A 341 4.73 1.43 19.45
N PRO A 342 4.49 0.25 20.04
CA PRO A 342 3.29 -0.52 19.73
C PRO A 342 2.04 0.11 20.34
N THR A 343 0.88 -0.18 19.76
CA THR A 343 -0.41 0.05 20.39
C THR A 343 -0.60 -0.88 21.60
N ALA A 344 -1.66 -0.67 22.37
CA ALA A 344 -1.94 -1.49 23.55
C ALA A 344 -2.18 -2.98 23.22
N SER A 345 -2.71 -3.29 22.04
CA SER A 345 -2.88 -4.65 21.51
C SER A 345 -1.59 -5.31 21.06
N ARG A 346 -0.54 -4.54 20.82
CA ARG A 346 0.74 -4.99 20.21
C ARG A 346 0.55 -5.64 18.83
N GLU A 347 -0.43 -5.19 18.07
CA GLU A 347 -0.76 -5.67 16.73
C GLU A 347 -0.76 -4.54 15.70
N ASP A 348 -0.39 -3.32 16.14
CA ASP A 348 -0.30 -2.13 15.29
C ASP A 348 0.71 -1.15 15.90
N LEU A 349 1.10 -0.14 15.12
CA LEU A 349 2.09 0.87 15.47
C LEU A 349 1.42 2.20 15.83
N GLN A 350 1.94 2.88 16.85
CA GLN A 350 1.57 4.27 17.10
C GLN A 350 2.19 5.17 16.03
N ARG A 351 1.39 6.06 15.45
CA ARG A 351 1.82 7.01 14.41
C ARG A 351 2.38 8.28 15.07
N ASP A 352 3.54 8.12 15.71
CA ASP A 352 4.31 9.17 16.36
C ASP A 352 5.41 9.75 15.44
N ASP A 353 6.21 10.68 15.96
CA ASP A 353 7.31 11.30 15.21
C ASP A 353 8.36 10.27 14.78
N HIS A 354 8.55 9.21 15.59
CA HIS A 354 9.50 8.14 15.26
C HIS A 354 8.99 7.29 14.10
N TYR A 355 7.70 6.99 14.07
CA TYR A 355 7.05 6.34 12.93
C TYR A 355 7.26 7.15 11.63
N ALA A 356 7.02 8.47 11.67
CA ALA A 356 7.23 9.34 10.52
C ALA A 356 8.70 9.39 10.07
N ALA A 357 9.64 9.37 11.02
CA ALA A 357 11.07 9.32 10.71
C ALA A 357 11.46 8.00 10.02
N ILE A 358 10.88 6.86 10.44
CA ILE A 358 11.09 5.57 9.77
C ILE A 358 10.50 5.57 8.37
N GLN A 359 9.29 6.11 8.14
CA GLN A 359 8.74 6.26 6.79
C GLN A 359 9.72 6.99 5.86
N HIS A 360 10.28 8.09 6.35
CA HIS A 360 11.26 8.85 5.57
C HIS A 360 12.53 8.02 5.30
N ALA A 361 13.08 7.35 6.31
CA ALA A 361 14.28 6.53 6.17
C ALA A 361 14.08 5.36 5.18
N LEU A 362 12.91 4.73 5.19
CA LEU A 362 12.58 3.65 4.24
C LEU A 362 12.45 4.18 2.80
N ALA A 363 11.84 5.35 2.62
CA ALA A 363 11.77 6.00 1.30
C ALA A 363 13.17 6.33 0.78
N GLU A 364 14.05 6.90 1.61
CA GLU A 364 15.43 7.19 1.26
C GLU A 364 16.24 5.91 0.93
N ALA A 365 16.11 4.87 1.76
CA ALA A 365 16.77 3.58 1.52
C ALA A 365 16.31 2.95 0.21
N LEU A 366 15.02 3.04 -0.12
CA LEU A 366 14.46 2.52 -1.36
C LEU A 366 15.00 3.27 -2.58
N ILE A 367 14.99 4.60 -2.55
CA ILE A 367 15.50 5.44 -3.65
C ILE A 367 17.00 5.21 -3.87
N ALA A 368 17.79 5.23 -2.79
CA ALA A 368 19.22 4.97 -2.85
C ALA A 368 19.53 3.56 -3.34
N GLY A 369 18.80 2.56 -2.83
CA GLY A 369 18.95 1.15 -3.19
C GLY A 369 18.63 0.89 -4.65
N LEU A 370 17.56 1.46 -5.21
CA LEU A 370 17.26 1.38 -6.66
C LEU A 370 18.39 1.96 -7.51
N GLY A 371 18.97 3.08 -7.08
CA GLY A 371 20.15 3.66 -7.73
C GLY A 371 21.39 2.77 -7.66
N GLU A 372 21.57 2.03 -6.56
CA GLU A 372 22.67 1.07 -6.42
C GLU A 372 22.46 -0.18 -7.30
N VAL A 373 21.25 -0.73 -7.32
CA VAL A 373 20.89 -1.86 -8.21
C VAL A 373 21.10 -1.49 -9.67
N ALA A 374 20.70 -0.29 -10.09
CA ALA A 374 20.91 0.17 -11.47
C ALA A 374 22.39 0.20 -11.87
N ARG A 375 23.29 0.55 -10.93
CA ARG A 375 24.73 0.62 -11.18
C ARG A 375 25.44 -0.73 -11.08
N GLN A 376 25.06 -1.57 -10.11
CA GLN A 376 25.82 -2.77 -9.74
C GLN A 376 25.20 -4.07 -10.25
N GLN A 377 23.90 -4.09 -10.56
CA GLN A 377 23.13 -5.28 -10.93
C GLN A 377 22.31 -5.04 -12.21
N PRO A 378 22.94 -4.85 -13.37
CA PRO A 378 22.23 -4.44 -14.61
C PRO A 378 21.15 -5.42 -15.06
N GLU A 379 21.32 -6.72 -14.82
CA GLU A 379 20.31 -7.74 -15.15
C GLU A 379 19.08 -7.63 -14.26
N ALA A 380 19.28 -7.47 -12.94
CA ALA A 380 18.20 -7.25 -12.00
C ALA A 380 17.47 -5.93 -12.33
N TRP A 381 18.21 -4.86 -12.61
CA TRP A 381 17.66 -3.57 -13.01
C TRP A 381 16.78 -3.66 -14.26
N ARG A 382 17.26 -4.37 -15.28
CA ARG A 382 16.48 -4.60 -16.50
C ARG A 382 15.17 -5.34 -16.20
N ARG A 383 15.22 -6.36 -15.32
CA ARG A 383 14.03 -7.11 -14.87
C ARG A 383 13.06 -6.22 -14.10
N VAL A 384 13.55 -5.35 -13.20
CA VAL A 384 12.75 -4.36 -12.46
C VAL A 384 12.02 -3.42 -13.43
N LEU A 385 12.75 -2.81 -14.38
CA LEU A 385 12.14 -1.93 -15.39
C LEU A 385 11.07 -2.63 -16.22
N LEU A 386 11.32 -3.88 -16.61
CA LEU A 386 10.38 -4.66 -17.42
C LEU A 386 9.10 -5.01 -16.65
N ARG A 387 9.24 -5.43 -15.39
CA ARG A 387 8.11 -5.88 -14.58
C ARG A 387 7.24 -4.74 -14.06
N HIS A 388 7.86 -3.62 -13.73
CA HIS A 388 7.21 -2.53 -12.99
C HIS A 388 7.14 -1.22 -13.78
N ASN A 389 7.34 -1.25 -15.10
CA ASN A 389 7.43 -0.06 -15.95
C ASN A 389 6.28 0.95 -15.70
N GLU A 390 5.04 0.47 -15.64
CA GLU A 390 3.87 1.34 -15.42
C GLU A 390 3.87 1.98 -14.03
N ALA A 391 4.14 1.22 -12.98
CA ALA A 391 4.26 1.74 -11.62
C ALA A 391 5.44 2.73 -11.50
N LEU A 392 6.56 2.44 -12.16
CA LEU A 392 7.75 3.28 -12.16
C LEU A 392 7.57 4.60 -12.91
N LEU A 393 6.68 4.69 -13.92
CA LEU A 393 6.28 5.96 -14.52
C LEU A 393 5.68 6.90 -13.46
N GLY A 394 4.83 6.37 -12.58
CA GLY A 394 4.28 7.11 -11.46
C GLY A 394 5.32 7.46 -10.39
N ALA A 395 6.15 6.48 -10.00
CA ALA A 395 7.23 6.67 -9.02
C ALA A 395 8.22 7.76 -9.44
N ALA A 396 8.59 7.79 -10.72
CA ALA A 396 9.47 8.82 -11.28
C ALA A 396 8.93 10.25 -11.14
N LEU A 397 7.62 10.42 -10.98
CA LEU A 397 7.00 11.73 -10.76
C LEU A 397 7.05 12.18 -9.30
N CYS A 398 7.29 11.26 -8.37
CA CYS A 398 7.28 11.53 -6.94
C CYS A 398 8.63 12.05 -6.40
N ASP A 399 9.75 11.73 -7.07
CA ASP A 399 11.09 12.14 -6.63
C ASP A 399 12.00 12.49 -7.83
N GLU A 400 12.80 13.57 -7.69
CA GLU A 400 13.71 14.02 -8.75
C GLU A 400 14.83 13.01 -9.06
N ARG A 401 15.33 12.31 -8.05
CA ARG A 401 16.40 11.31 -8.20
C ARG A 401 15.89 10.09 -8.95
N LEU A 402 14.65 9.63 -8.64
CA LEU A 402 13.99 8.55 -9.37
C LEU A 402 13.73 8.96 -10.83
N PHE A 403 13.25 10.18 -11.05
CA PHE A 403 13.07 10.69 -12.41
C PHE A 403 14.39 10.69 -13.18
N ALA A 404 15.44 11.28 -12.64
CA ALA A 404 16.75 11.31 -13.29
C ALA A 404 17.34 9.92 -13.56
N LEU A 405 17.11 8.96 -12.63
CA LEU A 405 17.57 7.57 -12.77
C LEU A 405 16.88 6.82 -13.94
N MET A 406 15.58 7.09 -14.16
CA MET A 406 14.74 6.23 -15.00
C MET A 406 14.23 6.91 -16.28
N MET A 407 14.30 8.23 -16.40
CA MET A 407 13.63 8.99 -17.46
C MET A 407 13.98 8.56 -18.88
N ASP A 408 15.18 8.04 -19.09
CA ASP A 408 15.65 7.58 -20.42
C ASP A 408 15.46 6.07 -20.64
N SER A 409 15.10 5.32 -19.59
CA SER A 409 14.93 3.86 -19.63
C SER A 409 13.48 3.40 -19.60
N LEU A 410 12.59 4.20 -18.99
CA LEU A 410 11.17 3.88 -18.93
C LEU A 410 10.52 3.94 -20.30
N ARG A 411 9.64 2.99 -20.55
CA ARG A 411 8.90 2.88 -21.81
C ARG A 411 7.50 3.40 -21.66
N VAL A 412 7.03 4.06 -22.69
CA VAL A 412 5.68 4.63 -22.79
C VAL A 412 4.91 3.85 -23.83
N PRO A 413 3.65 3.45 -23.56
CA PRO A 413 2.81 2.78 -24.55
C PRO A 413 2.50 3.73 -25.72
N THR A 414 2.71 3.23 -26.95
CA THR A 414 2.56 4.01 -28.16
C THR A 414 1.85 3.24 -29.27
N SER A 415 1.52 3.92 -30.36
CA SER A 415 0.98 3.31 -31.59
C SER A 415 1.93 2.28 -32.25
N GLN A 416 3.21 2.23 -31.85
CA GLN A 416 4.23 1.32 -32.38
C GLN A 416 4.75 0.34 -31.35
N GLY A 417 4.03 0.15 -30.22
CA GLY A 417 4.44 -0.62 -29.08
C GLY A 417 5.03 0.27 -27.98
N ASP A 418 5.62 -0.35 -26.96
CA ASP A 418 6.21 0.39 -25.84
C ASP A 418 7.60 0.92 -26.21
N LEU A 419 7.76 2.24 -26.26
CA LEU A 419 9.00 2.92 -26.65
C LEU A 419 9.51 3.83 -25.51
N PRO A 420 10.85 3.97 -25.36
CA PRO A 420 11.41 5.00 -24.49
C PRO A 420 11.08 6.40 -25.04
N ALA A 421 10.96 7.38 -24.13
CA ALA A 421 10.56 8.74 -24.51
C ALA A 421 11.48 9.38 -25.56
N SER A 422 12.77 9.01 -25.59
CA SER A 422 13.74 9.47 -26.59
C SER A 422 13.41 9.01 -28.02
N GLU A 423 12.80 7.83 -28.19
CA GLU A 423 12.40 7.29 -29.49
C GLU A 423 11.07 7.89 -30.01
N LEU A 424 10.31 8.56 -29.12
CA LEU A 424 9.09 9.27 -29.51
C LEU A 424 9.37 10.60 -30.20
N LEU A 425 10.59 11.12 -30.12
CA LEU A 425 10.94 12.41 -30.69
C LEU A 425 10.90 12.32 -32.23
N SER A 426 9.89 12.94 -32.82
CA SER A 426 9.74 13.02 -34.26
C SER A 426 9.42 14.46 -34.67
N ARG A 427 10.06 14.94 -35.75
CA ARG A 427 9.88 16.32 -36.25
C ARG A 427 10.12 17.41 -35.16
N GLY A 428 11.02 17.12 -34.20
CA GLY A 428 11.33 18.03 -33.10
C GLY A 428 10.27 18.15 -32.00
N ALA A 429 9.35 17.20 -31.94
CA ALA A 429 8.33 17.14 -30.90
C ALA A 429 7.96 15.70 -30.52
N VAL A 430 7.42 15.52 -29.34
CA VAL A 430 6.75 14.29 -28.87
C VAL A 430 5.25 14.48 -29.05
N HIS A 431 4.58 13.49 -29.63
CA HIS A 431 3.16 13.54 -29.93
C HIS A 431 2.38 12.65 -28.96
N VAL A 432 1.31 13.15 -28.36
CA VAL A 432 0.49 12.45 -27.38
C VAL A 432 -0.96 12.47 -27.78
N LEU A 433 -1.57 11.29 -27.78
CA LEU A 433 -3.01 11.10 -27.92
C LEU A 433 -3.64 11.07 -26.52
N LEU A 434 -4.49 12.05 -26.21
CA LEU A 434 -5.06 12.17 -24.86
C LEU A 434 -6.25 11.24 -24.61
N ASP A 435 -6.94 10.84 -25.70
CA ASP A 435 -8.08 9.92 -25.65
C ASP A 435 -8.08 9.00 -26.87
N ASN A 436 -8.79 7.87 -26.80
CA ASN A 436 -8.93 6.91 -27.90
C ASN A 436 -10.27 7.06 -28.65
N ASP A 437 -11.09 8.05 -28.31
CA ASP A 437 -12.48 8.13 -28.78
C ASP A 437 -12.64 8.79 -30.16
N SER A 438 -11.60 9.45 -30.70
CA SER A 438 -11.67 10.02 -32.03
C SER A 438 -10.72 9.31 -33.00
N GLY A 439 -11.28 8.62 -34.01
CA GLY A 439 -10.51 7.99 -35.07
C GLY A 439 -9.67 8.99 -35.90
N PHE A 440 -9.97 10.25 -35.86
CA PHE A 440 -9.27 11.32 -36.59
C PHE A 440 -7.89 11.62 -36.00
N GLU A 441 -7.74 11.63 -34.68
CA GLU A 441 -6.46 11.90 -34.02
C GLU A 441 -5.44 10.81 -34.38
N GLU A 442 -5.86 9.55 -34.28
CA GLU A 442 -4.99 8.42 -34.65
C GLU A 442 -4.67 8.44 -36.14
N MET A 443 -5.66 8.71 -37.00
CA MET A 443 -5.46 8.80 -38.43
C MET A 443 -4.47 9.92 -38.80
N LEU A 444 -4.59 11.09 -38.20
CA LEU A 444 -3.69 12.23 -38.43
C LEU A 444 -2.24 11.84 -38.16
N PHE A 445 -1.98 11.28 -36.97
CA PHE A 445 -0.63 10.91 -36.58
C PHE A 445 -0.08 9.72 -37.39
N ARG A 446 -0.94 8.76 -37.72
CA ARG A 446 -0.57 7.65 -38.63
C ARG A 446 -0.21 8.16 -40.02
N ALA A 447 -0.97 9.11 -40.57
CA ALA A 447 -0.68 9.75 -41.85
C ALA A 447 0.59 10.61 -41.80
N MET A 448 0.91 11.22 -40.65
CA MET A 448 2.17 11.93 -40.43
C MET A 448 3.37 10.98 -40.30
N GLY A 449 3.16 9.67 -40.09
CA GLY A 449 4.20 8.68 -39.90
C GLY A 449 5.01 8.86 -38.60
N VAL A 450 4.38 9.45 -37.56
CA VAL A 450 5.03 9.71 -36.27
C VAL A 450 4.56 8.72 -35.21
N PRO A 451 5.44 8.29 -34.27
CA PRO A 451 5.03 7.54 -33.10
C PRO A 451 4.20 8.43 -32.18
N VAL A 452 3.11 7.88 -31.62
CA VAL A 452 2.18 8.61 -30.75
C VAL A 452 2.04 7.89 -29.43
N ALA A 453 2.25 8.60 -28.33
CA ALA A 453 2.07 8.06 -27.00
C ALA A 453 0.57 8.02 -26.62
N HIS A 454 0.16 6.93 -25.97
CA HIS A 454 -1.20 6.77 -25.46
C HIS A 454 -1.35 7.47 -24.10
N GLY A 455 -1.79 8.72 -24.12
CA GLY A 455 -1.89 9.58 -22.93
C GLY A 455 -3.02 9.19 -21.96
N ASN A 456 -3.94 8.31 -22.34
CA ASN A 456 -4.98 7.76 -21.48
C ASN A 456 -4.46 6.68 -20.50
N ARG A 457 -3.19 6.28 -20.65
CA ARG A 457 -2.55 5.32 -19.73
C ARG A 457 -1.99 6.03 -18.50
N TYR A 458 -1.89 5.26 -17.41
CA TYR A 458 -1.40 5.76 -16.13
C TYR A 458 -0.05 6.49 -16.25
N ALA A 459 0.02 7.67 -15.66
CA ALA A 459 1.20 8.53 -15.54
C ALA A 459 1.89 8.97 -16.86
N VAL A 460 1.43 8.54 -18.05
CA VAL A 460 2.10 8.81 -19.34
C VAL A 460 2.19 10.31 -19.64
N VAL A 461 1.10 11.03 -19.58
CA VAL A 461 1.09 12.48 -19.90
C VAL A 461 1.96 13.30 -18.94
N PRO A 462 1.81 13.18 -17.61
CA PRO A 462 2.66 13.93 -16.69
C PRO A 462 4.14 13.54 -16.80
N PHE A 463 4.46 12.27 -17.07
CA PHE A 463 5.82 11.82 -17.29
C PHE A 463 6.42 12.46 -18.55
N LEU A 464 5.72 12.44 -19.68
CA LEU A 464 6.19 13.03 -20.93
C LEU A 464 6.28 14.57 -20.86
N ARG A 465 5.41 15.24 -20.13
CA ARG A 465 5.52 16.68 -19.85
C ARG A 465 6.83 16.99 -19.12
N ARG A 466 7.11 16.24 -18.06
CA ARG A 466 8.34 16.42 -17.27
C ARG A 466 9.58 16.07 -18.08
N TRP A 467 9.53 14.98 -18.86
CA TRP A 467 10.62 14.57 -19.74
C TRP A 467 10.91 15.63 -20.82
N ALA A 468 9.87 16.11 -21.52
CA ALA A 468 9.99 17.12 -22.55
C ALA A 468 10.58 18.43 -21.97
N GLN A 469 10.11 18.83 -20.78
CA GLN A 469 10.67 19.98 -20.07
C GLN A 469 12.15 19.80 -19.74
N ALA A 470 12.53 18.65 -19.19
CA ALA A 470 13.92 18.35 -18.81
C ALA A 470 14.86 18.31 -20.03
N LYS A 471 14.38 17.83 -21.18
CA LYS A 471 15.16 17.76 -22.43
C LYS A 471 15.02 19.01 -23.31
N GLY A 472 14.19 20.00 -22.94
CA GLY A 472 13.94 21.18 -23.76
C GLY A 472 13.20 20.87 -25.05
N MET A 473 12.38 19.80 -25.08
CA MET A 473 11.64 19.33 -26.26
C MET A 473 10.21 19.83 -26.25
N ARG A 474 9.60 19.91 -27.45
CA ARG A 474 8.18 20.26 -27.57
C ARG A 474 7.32 19.03 -27.31
N LEU A 475 6.20 19.22 -26.63
CA LEU A 475 5.16 18.23 -26.47
C LEU A 475 3.90 18.69 -27.19
N VAL A 476 3.33 17.87 -28.07
CA VAL A 476 2.12 18.13 -28.84
C VAL A 476 1.00 17.28 -28.26
N GLU A 477 0.11 17.94 -27.53
CA GLU A 477 -1.10 17.32 -26.95
C GLU A 477 -2.29 17.76 -27.79
N LEU A 478 -2.69 16.92 -28.75
CA LEU A 478 -3.82 17.22 -29.64
C LEU A 478 -5.13 17.32 -28.83
N GLY A 479 -6.01 18.23 -29.23
CA GLY A 479 -7.22 18.55 -28.48
C GLY A 479 -7.05 19.69 -27.47
N THR A 480 -5.82 20.03 -27.08
CA THR A 480 -5.54 21.25 -26.31
C THR A 480 -5.34 22.45 -27.23
N GLU A 481 -5.62 23.65 -26.74
CA GLU A 481 -5.44 24.89 -27.55
C GLU A 481 -3.98 25.05 -27.99
N GLN A 482 -3.04 24.73 -27.10
CA GLN A 482 -1.60 24.82 -27.41
C GLN A 482 -1.16 23.76 -28.41
N GLY A 483 -1.60 22.51 -28.26
CA GLY A 483 -1.28 21.42 -29.19
C GLY A 483 -1.86 21.67 -30.58
N ASN A 484 -3.11 22.15 -30.64
CA ASN A 484 -3.76 22.47 -31.92
C ASN A 484 -3.01 23.60 -32.67
N ARG A 485 -2.56 24.65 -31.98
CA ARG A 485 -1.76 25.72 -32.59
C ARG A 485 -0.40 25.26 -33.14
N GLN A 486 0.13 24.18 -32.63
CA GLN A 486 1.42 23.61 -33.10
C GLN A 486 1.24 22.79 -34.38
N LEU A 487 0.06 22.19 -34.60
CA LEU A 487 -0.22 21.34 -35.76
C LEU A 487 -0.94 22.08 -36.86
N PHE A 488 -1.88 22.99 -36.53
CA PHE A 488 -2.76 23.66 -37.46
C PHE A 488 -2.38 25.14 -37.56
N ARG A 489 -1.86 25.54 -38.71
CA ARG A 489 -1.62 26.95 -39.01
C ARG A 489 -2.95 27.55 -39.51
N LEU A 490 -3.55 28.39 -38.68
CA LEU A 490 -4.82 29.05 -39.01
C LEU A 490 -4.69 29.92 -40.26
N ASP A 491 -5.71 29.92 -41.12
CA ASP A 491 -5.83 30.72 -42.32
C ASP A 491 -7.27 31.31 -42.41
N ARG A 492 -7.55 32.10 -43.43
CA ARG A 492 -8.84 32.76 -43.62
C ARG A 492 -9.30 32.59 -45.05
N LEU A 493 -10.59 32.38 -45.21
CA LEU A 493 -11.29 32.43 -46.49
C LEU A 493 -12.31 33.58 -46.45
N PRO A 494 -12.79 34.04 -47.61
CA PRO A 494 -13.94 34.93 -47.69
C PRO A 494 -15.16 34.38 -46.96
N GLU A 495 -15.98 35.27 -46.42
CA GLU A 495 -17.13 34.89 -45.58
C GLU A 495 -18.13 33.98 -46.32
N ARG A 496 -18.33 34.20 -47.61
CA ARG A 496 -19.18 33.37 -48.47
C ARG A 496 -18.71 31.91 -48.50
N GLU A 497 -17.44 31.68 -48.77
CA GLU A 497 -16.87 30.33 -48.87
C GLU A 497 -16.81 29.64 -47.49
N THR A 498 -16.47 30.39 -46.46
CA THR A 498 -16.49 29.87 -45.08
C THR A 498 -17.89 29.46 -44.65
N GLY A 499 -18.91 30.28 -44.93
CA GLY A 499 -20.32 29.97 -44.66
C GLY A 499 -20.80 28.73 -45.42
N TRP A 500 -20.45 28.64 -46.71
CA TRP A 500 -20.79 27.48 -47.53
C TRP A 500 -20.16 26.17 -46.98
N LEU A 501 -18.88 26.20 -46.61
CA LEU A 501 -18.21 25.03 -46.00
C LEU A 501 -18.83 24.66 -44.66
N ALA A 502 -19.21 25.64 -43.84
CA ALA A 502 -19.87 25.39 -42.56
C ALA A 502 -21.23 24.69 -42.72
N GLU A 503 -22.01 25.10 -43.72
CA GLU A 503 -23.33 24.52 -44.04
C GLU A 503 -23.21 23.08 -44.56
N HIS A 504 -22.23 22.81 -45.44
CA HIS A 504 -22.15 21.52 -46.15
C HIS A 504 -21.26 20.49 -45.45
N LEU A 505 -20.21 20.90 -44.73
CA LEU A 505 -19.26 20.01 -44.03
C LEU A 505 -19.46 20.00 -42.51
N GLY A 506 -19.95 21.10 -41.93
CA GLY A 506 -20.10 21.25 -40.49
C GLY A 506 -21.14 20.30 -39.89
N GLY A 507 -20.96 19.95 -38.62
CA GLY A 507 -21.91 19.27 -37.74
C GLY A 507 -22.53 20.24 -36.72
N ALA A 508 -23.61 19.82 -36.06
CA ALA A 508 -24.33 20.66 -35.09
C ALA A 508 -23.48 21.10 -33.90
N GLU A 509 -22.47 20.28 -33.52
CA GLU A 509 -21.60 20.52 -32.38
C GLU A 509 -20.15 20.78 -32.81
N GLU A 510 -19.92 21.22 -34.04
CA GLU A 510 -18.59 21.41 -34.61
C GLU A 510 -18.34 22.87 -34.99
N GLN A 511 -17.21 23.41 -34.53
CA GLN A 511 -16.72 24.71 -35.01
C GLN A 511 -15.84 24.49 -36.24
N LEU A 512 -16.25 25.06 -37.40
CA LEU A 512 -15.40 25.06 -38.58
C LEU A 512 -14.17 25.96 -38.36
N VAL A 513 -12.99 25.45 -38.71
CA VAL A 513 -11.71 26.16 -38.63
C VAL A 513 -10.94 25.96 -39.93
N ILE A 514 -10.59 27.05 -40.57
CA ILE A 514 -9.79 27.04 -41.78
C ILE A 514 -8.31 27.02 -41.41
N ALA A 515 -7.56 26.02 -41.92
CA ALA A 515 -6.17 25.84 -41.55
C ALA A 515 -5.34 25.23 -42.68
N ARG A 516 -4.02 25.29 -42.53
CA ARG A 516 -3.04 24.54 -43.31
C ARG A 516 -2.30 23.59 -42.41
N PHE A 517 -2.20 22.32 -42.80
CA PHE A 517 -1.51 21.32 -42.00
C PHE A 517 -0.98 20.13 -42.82
N SER A 518 -0.02 19.42 -42.27
CA SER A 518 0.51 18.20 -42.89
C SER A 518 -0.10 16.95 -42.25
N PRO A 519 -0.31 15.89 -43.05
CA PRO A 519 0.02 15.78 -44.48
C PRO A 519 -1.03 16.44 -45.36
N GLU A 520 -0.61 16.93 -46.53
CA GLU A 520 -1.50 17.64 -47.47
C GLU A 520 -2.61 16.74 -48.05
N GLU A 521 -2.40 15.42 -48.04
CA GLU A 521 -3.39 14.42 -48.48
C GLU A 521 -4.64 14.36 -47.60
N LEU A 522 -4.57 14.84 -46.35
CA LEU A 522 -5.73 14.89 -45.47
C LEU A 522 -6.57 16.14 -45.73
N PRO A 523 -7.81 15.98 -46.19
CA PRO A 523 -8.66 17.13 -46.53
C PRO A 523 -9.23 17.83 -45.30
N LEU A 524 -9.52 17.07 -44.26
CA LEU A 524 -10.12 17.57 -43.02
C LEU A 524 -9.81 16.66 -41.83
N VAL A 525 -9.83 17.22 -40.62
CA VAL A 525 -9.66 16.53 -39.35
C VAL A 525 -10.62 17.09 -38.32
N VAL A 526 -11.32 16.23 -37.59
CA VAL A 526 -12.14 16.64 -36.43
C VAL A 526 -11.32 16.39 -35.15
N VAL A 527 -11.18 17.42 -34.36
CA VAL A 527 -10.44 17.39 -33.08
C VAL A 527 -11.40 17.77 -31.96
N PRO A 528 -11.61 16.90 -30.96
CA PRO A 528 -12.38 17.25 -29.78
C PRO A 528 -11.78 18.47 -29.06
N ASP A 529 -12.61 19.39 -28.57
CA ASP A 529 -12.16 20.44 -27.65
C ASP A 529 -12.23 19.93 -26.23
N ARG A 530 -11.06 19.53 -25.69
CA ARG A 530 -10.92 18.88 -24.37
C ARG A 530 -11.46 19.76 -23.23
N ASP A 531 -11.34 21.06 -23.36
CA ASP A 531 -11.83 21.98 -22.34
C ASP A 531 -13.36 22.02 -22.34
N ALA A 532 -13.98 22.03 -23.54
CA ALA A 532 -15.44 21.98 -23.68
C ALA A 532 -16.01 20.63 -23.23
N GLU A 533 -15.32 19.53 -23.53
CA GLU A 533 -15.69 18.19 -23.09
C GLU A 533 -15.59 18.02 -21.56
N LEU A 534 -14.52 18.52 -20.94
CA LEU A 534 -14.38 18.53 -19.49
C LEU A 534 -15.51 19.31 -18.81
N LYS A 535 -15.88 20.46 -19.38
CA LYS A 535 -17.03 21.26 -18.90
C LYS A 535 -18.32 20.45 -18.93
N ARG A 536 -18.61 19.78 -20.04
CA ARG A 536 -19.83 18.96 -20.21
C ARG A 536 -19.85 17.81 -19.19
N ARG A 537 -18.74 17.08 -19.02
CA ARG A 537 -18.64 16.02 -18.00
C ARG A 537 -18.90 16.54 -16.58
N LEU A 538 -18.39 17.73 -16.26
CA LEU A 538 -18.64 18.37 -14.96
C LEU A 538 -20.11 18.76 -14.76
N GLU A 539 -20.78 19.20 -15.83
CA GLU A 539 -22.22 19.53 -15.83
C GLU A 539 -23.08 18.26 -15.68
N ASP A 540 -22.72 17.17 -16.35
CA ASP A 540 -23.36 15.86 -16.23
C ASP A 540 -23.19 15.28 -14.81
N ASP A 541 -21.98 15.33 -14.26
CA ASP A 541 -21.68 14.86 -12.90
C ASP A 541 -22.37 15.73 -11.82
N GLU A 542 -22.61 17.02 -12.11
CA GLU A 542 -23.42 17.90 -11.24
C GLU A 542 -24.90 17.47 -11.27
N ALA A 543 -25.43 17.20 -12.45
CA ALA A 543 -26.82 16.76 -12.62
C ALA A 543 -27.07 15.42 -11.91
N ASP A 544 -26.08 14.50 -11.96
CA ASP A 544 -26.12 13.19 -11.32
C ASP A 544 -25.74 13.22 -9.82
N LYS A 545 -25.41 14.39 -9.25
CA LYS A 545 -24.96 14.58 -7.85
C LYS A 545 -23.73 13.76 -7.48
N ARG A 546 -22.84 13.48 -8.43
CA ARG A 546 -21.61 12.70 -8.20
C ARG A 546 -20.45 13.52 -7.65
N ILE A 547 -20.52 14.86 -7.71
CA ILE A 547 -19.45 15.77 -7.26
C ILE A 547 -19.94 16.63 -6.10
N SER A 548 -19.05 16.87 -5.12
CA SER A 548 -19.33 17.76 -4.00
C SER A 548 -19.43 19.22 -4.43
N THR A 549 -20.30 20.00 -3.78
CA THR A 549 -20.49 21.44 -4.05
C THR A 549 -19.22 22.29 -3.94
N ALA A 550 -18.25 21.86 -3.13
CA ALA A 550 -16.96 22.55 -3.01
C ALA A 550 -16.06 22.31 -4.24
N ALA A 551 -15.99 21.07 -4.73
CA ALA A 551 -15.25 20.72 -5.94
C ALA A 551 -15.87 21.38 -7.18
N LEU A 552 -17.20 21.45 -7.27
CA LEU A 552 -17.94 22.17 -8.32
C LEU A 552 -17.62 23.67 -8.36
N ARG A 553 -17.51 24.34 -7.21
CA ARG A 553 -17.16 25.77 -7.18
C ARG A 553 -15.76 26.03 -7.73
N LEU A 554 -14.80 25.15 -7.44
CA LEU A 554 -13.44 25.24 -7.98
C LEU A 554 -13.45 25.01 -9.51
N ALA A 555 -14.13 23.96 -9.96
CA ALA A 555 -14.26 23.62 -11.37
C ALA A 555 -14.92 24.74 -12.18
N ARG A 556 -16.00 25.38 -11.67
CA ARG A 556 -16.69 26.50 -12.30
C ARG A 556 -15.82 27.75 -12.48
N GLN A 557 -14.81 27.99 -11.65
CA GLN A 557 -13.85 29.08 -11.89
C GLN A 557 -13.02 28.86 -13.15
N PHE A 558 -12.69 27.60 -13.47
CA PHE A 558 -11.97 27.22 -14.67
C PHE A 558 -12.87 27.22 -15.91
N THR A 559 -14.12 26.75 -15.79
CA THR A 559 -15.02 26.55 -16.93
C THR A 559 -15.79 27.81 -17.37
N ARG A 560 -15.87 28.87 -16.55
CA ARG A 560 -16.53 30.14 -16.90
C ARG A 560 -16.03 30.81 -18.21
N ARG A 561 -14.79 30.52 -18.61
CA ARG A 561 -14.20 31.05 -19.87
C ARG A 561 -14.58 30.23 -21.10
N LEU A 562 -15.32 29.14 -20.92
CA LEU A 562 -15.62 28.14 -21.95
C LEU A 562 -17.11 28.15 -22.39
N ASP A 563 -17.90 29.13 -21.92
CA ASP A 563 -19.37 29.12 -22.02
C ASP A 563 -19.92 29.08 -23.45
N ASN A 564 -19.13 29.41 -24.50
CA ASN A 564 -19.57 29.42 -25.90
C ASN A 564 -18.70 28.52 -26.80
N ARG A 565 -17.93 27.56 -26.27
CA ARG A 565 -17.10 26.67 -27.09
C ARG A 565 -17.92 25.46 -27.55
N GLN A 566 -17.81 25.13 -28.84
CA GLN A 566 -18.34 23.88 -29.38
C GLN A 566 -17.48 22.67 -28.91
N PRO A 567 -18.09 21.51 -28.72
CA PRO A 567 -17.38 20.29 -28.24
C PRO A 567 -16.26 19.80 -29.16
N SER A 568 -16.31 20.15 -30.45
CA SER A 568 -15.29 19.74 -31.41
C SER A 568 -14.98 20.84 -32.43
N ARG A 569 -13.81 20.74 -33.07
CA ARG A 569 -13.36 21.62 -34.14
C ARG A 569 -13.11 20.83 -35.41
N LEU A 570 -13.74 21.23 -36.50
CA LEU A 570 -13.51 20.69 -37.83
C LEU A 570 -12.45 21.56 -38.54
N TYR A 571 -11.24 21.06 -38.65
CA TYR A 571 -10.16 21.69 -39.40
C TYR A 571 -10.25 21.29 -40.86
N VAL A 572 -10.34 22.26 -41.78
CA VAL A 572 -10.32 22.06 -43.24
C VAL A 572 -8.96 22.49 -43.75
N ASN A 573 -8.28 21.58 -44.51
CA ASN A 573 -6.92 21.77 -44.97
C ASN A 573 -6.86 22.49 -46.33
N LEU A 574 -6.43 23.76 -46.35
CA LEU A 574 -6.25 24.51 -47.59
C LEU A 574 -5.09 24.03 -48.45
N ASP A 575 -4.18 23.22 -47.93
CA ASP A 575 -3.08 22.64 -48.72
C ASP A 575 -3.53 21.37 -49.47
N ASN A 576 -4.72 20.83 -49.13
CA ASN A 576 -5.23 19.63 -49.79
C ASN A 576 -5.78 19.94 -51.19
N PRO A 577 -5.35 19.24 -52.25
CA PRO A 577 -5.77 19.49 -53.63
C PRO A 577 -7.29 19.34 -53.85
N ALA A 578 -7.95 18.38 -53.16
CA ALA A 578 -9.40 18.19 -53.30
C ALA A 578 -10.20 19.35 -52.67
N VAL A 579 -9.70 19.90 -51.55
CA VAL A 579 -10.29 21.09 -50.90
C VAL A 579 -10.12 22.32 -51.80
N GLN A 580 -8.95 22.49 -52.43
CA GLN A 580 -8.72 23.59 -53.38
C GLN A 580 -9.64 23.49 -54.59
N ALA A 581 -9.82 22.31 -55.18
CA ALA A 581 -10.73 22.05 -56.26
C ALA A 581 -12.20 22.31 -55.86
N LEU A 582 -12.59 21.91 -54.66
CA LEU A 582 -13.91 22.19 -54.09
C LEU A 582 -14.15 23.70 -53.98
N LEU A 583 -13.19 24.45 -53.41
CA LEU A 583 -13.29 25.90 -53.26
C LEU A 583 -13.39 26.62 -54.63
N ALA A 584 -12.64 26.16 -55.64
CA ALA A 584 -12.78 26.68 -57.02
C ALA A 584 -14.19 26.43 -57.58
N ALA A 585 -14.73 25.22 -57.38
CA ALA A 585 -16.10 24.88 -57.82
C ALA A 585 -17.17 25.69 -57.08
N VAL A 586 -16.98 26.01 -55.81
CA VAL A 586 -17.86 26.88 -55.00
C VAL A 586 -17.80 28.31 -55.52
N GLY A 587 -16.59 28.82 -55.85
CA GLY A 587 -16.43 30.17 -56.43
C GLY A 587 -17.09 30.32 -57.81
N GLU A 588 -17.10 29.25 -58.62
CA GLU A 588 -17.71 29.16 -59.92
C GLU A 588 -19.21 28.76 -59.92
N GLU A 589 -19.78 28.54 -58.72
CA GLU A 589 -21.20 28.13 -58.51
C GLU A 589 -21.56 26.82 -59.23
N ARG A 590 -20.63 25.85 -59.30
CA ARG A 590 -20.86 24.57 -59.97
C ARG A 590 -21.66 23.61 -59.10
N ASP A 591 -22.62 22.90 -59.68
CA ASP A 591 -23.48 21.93 -58.98
C ASP A 591 -22.69 20.76 -58.38
N GLU A 592 -21.56 20.41 -58.99
CA GLU A 592 -20.68 19.34 -58.50
C GLU A 592 -20.07 19.63 -57.12
N ALA A 593 -19.97 20.90 -56.72
CA ALA A 593 -19.45 21.30 -55.43
C ALA A 593 -20.23 20.66 -54.26
N ALA A 594 -21.55 20.60 -54.34
CA ALA A 594 -22.41 19.99 -53.31
C ALA A 594 -22.16 18.46 -53.21
N HIS A 595 -21.93 17.78 -54.35
CA HIS A 595 -21.64 16.35 -54.36
C HIS A 595 -20.24 16.04 -53.81
N ALA A 596 -19.24 16.85 -54.13
CA ALA A 596 -17.88 16.74 -53.58
C ALA A 596 -17.87 16.98 -52.06
N ALA A 597 -18.65 17.97 -51.59
CA ALA A 597 -18.82 18.21 -50.16
C ALA A 597 -19.48 17.01 -49.42
N LEU A 598 -20.48 16.39 -50.05
CA LEU A 598 -21.11 15.18 -49.48
C LEU A 598 -20.15 14.00 -49.38
N LEU A 599 -19.20 13.84 -50.34
CA LEU A 599 -18.11 12.85 -50.23
C LEU A 599 -17.22 13.15 -49.05
N LEU A 600 -16.75 14.37 -48.85
CA LEU A 600 -15.92 14.78 -47.73
C LEU A 600 -16.66 14.64 -46.42
N ARG A 601 -17.94 14.96 -46.36
CA ARG A 601 -18.81 14.74 -45.18
C ARG A 601 -18.94 13.25 -44.86
N SER A 602 -19.14 12.40 -45.87
CA SER A 602 -19.20 10.94 -45.70
C SER A 602 -17.87 10.39 -45.20
N PHE A 603 -16.74 10.83 -45.75
CA PHE A 603 -15.41 10.53 -45.27
C PHE A 603 -15.26 10.91 -43.79
N LYS A 604 -15.70 12.12 -43.39
CA LYS A 604 -15.69 12.58 -42.00
C LYS A 604 -16.41 11.58 -41.07
N VAL A 605 -17.64 11.19 -41.42
CA VAL A 605 -18.47 10.30 -40.61
C VAL A 605 -17.88 8.89 -40.53
N ILE A 606 -17.32 8.37 -41.62
CA ILE A 606 -16.67 7.03 -41.63
C ILE A 606 -15.48 7.00 -40.69
N ILE A 607 -14.64 8.03 -40.72
CA ILE A 607 -13.46 8.12 -39.84
C ILE A 607 -13.87 8.29 -38.39
N ALA A 608 -14.82 9.20 -38.10
CA ALA A 608 -15.35 9.38 -36.73
C ALA A 608 -16.01 8.11 -36.20
N GLY A 609 -16.62 7.29 -37.05
CA GLY A 609 -17.25 6.03 -36.68
C GLY A 609 -16.27 4.91 -36.29
N GLN A 610 -14.96 5.07 -36.50
CA GLN A 610 -13.92 4.17 -35.97
C GLN A 610 -13.65 4.37 -34.46
N GLY A 611 -14.14 5.51 -33.90
CA GLY A 611 -14.15 5.76 -32.45
C GLY A 611 -15.33 5.07 -31.76
N ARG A 612 -15.19 4.80 -30.44
CA ARG A 612 -16.25 4.17 -29.62
C ARG A 612 -17.40 5.15 -29.40
N GLY A 613 -18.62 4.80 -29.86
CA GLY A 613 -19.84 5.48 -29.42
C GLY A 613 -20.81 6.00 -30.51
N GLN A 614 -20.51 5.90 -31.82
CA GLN A 614 -21.47 6.32 -32.85
C GLN A 614 -22.50 5.22 -33.18
N PRO A 615 -23.79 5.56 -33.34
CA PRO A 615 -24.81 4.59 -33.72
C PRO A 615 -24.57 4.10 -35.16
N ALA A 616 -24.78 2.80 -35.40
CA ALA A 616 -24.62 2.14 -36.70
C ALA A 616 -25.44 2.82 -37.85
N THR A 617 -26.51 3.51 -37.48
CA THR A 617 -27.34 4.28 -38.42
C THR A 617 -26.61 5.43 -39.10
N SER A 618 -25.70 6.12 -38.41
CA SER A 618 -24.92 7.23 -38.98
C SER A 618 -23.89 6.75 -40.00
N LEU A 619 -23.25 5.59 -39.74
CA LEU A 619 -22.32 4.99 -40.67
C LEU A 619 -23.01 4.51 -41.96
N ASN A 620 -24.16 3.85 -41.83
CA ASN A 620 -24.94 3.41 -42.98
C ASN A 620 -25.41 4.58 -43.85
N GLN A 621 -25.84 5.69 -43.25
CA GLN A 621 -26.18 6.91 -43.95
C GLN A 621 -24.99 7.54 -44.70
N ALA A 622 -23.80 7.55 -44.07
CA ALA A 622 -22.58 8.04 -44.70
C ALA A 622 -22.16 7.19 -45.90
N LEU A 623 -22.23 5.85 -45.76
CA LEU A 623 -21.94 4.93 -46.87
C LEU A 623 -22.94 5.09 -48.03
N ALA A 624 -24.23 5.27 -47.75
CA ALA A 624 -25.24 5.54 -48.75
C ALA A 624 -24.98 6.90 -49.45
N GLY A 625 -24.65 7.94 -48.67
CA GLY A 625 -24.30 9.27 -49.19
C GLY A 625 -23.04 9.23 -50.08
N LEU A 626 -22.03 8.45 -49.73
CA LEU A 626 -20.85 8.23 -50.55
C LEU A 626 -21.21 7.57 -51.88
N ALA A 627 -22.02 6.50 -51.86
CA ALA A 627 -22.45 5.81 -53.07
C ALA A 627 -23.29 6.70 -54.00
N ASP A 628 -24.21 7.50 -53.45
CA ASP A 628 -25.05 8.44 -54.22
C ASP A 628 -24.19 9.56 -54.84
N SER A 629 -23.24 10.11 -54.09
CA SER A 629 -22.33 11.13 -54.60
C SER A 629 -21.47 10.63 -55.77
N VAL A 630 -20.93 9.42 -55.66
CA VAL A 630 -20.13 8.78 -56.73
C VAL A 630 -21.00 8.59 -57.99
N LYS A 631 -22.25 8.11 -57.84
CA LYS A 631 -23.16 7.96 -59.00
C LYS A 631 -23.41 9.30 -59.70
N ARG A 632 -23.71 10.35 -58.96
CA ARG A 632 -23.99 11.66 -59.53
C ARG A 632 -22.77 12.31 -60.18
N LEU A 633 -21.57 12.15 -59.60
CA LEU A 633 -20.33 12.62 -60.21
C LEU A 633 -19.98 11.88 -61.51
N LEU A 634 -20.45 10.63 -61.67
CA LEU A 634 -20.31 9.84 -62.91
C LEU A 634 -21.45 10.08 -63.92
N GLY A 635 -22.37 11.01 -63.64
CA GLY A 635 -23.47 11.36 -64.56
C GLY A 635 -24.60 10.33 -64.62
N GLN A 636 -24.78 9.51 -63.56
CA GLN A 636 -25.84 8.51 -63.42
C GLN A 636 -26.93 8.97 -62.44
#